data_f47914357d5a849c772427d797da66ce
#
_entry.id   f47914357d5a849c772427d797da66ce
#
_cell.length_a   1.000
_cell.length_b   1.000
_cell.length_c   1.000
_cell.angle_alpha   90.00
_cell.angle_beta   90.00
_cell.angle_gamma   90.00
#
_symmetry.space_group_name_H-M   'P 1'
#
loop_
_entity.id
_entity.type
_entity.pdbx_description
1 polymer ?
#
loop_
_entity_poly.entity_id
_entity_poly.type
_entity_poly.pdbx_seq_one_letter_code
_entity_poly.pdbx_strand_id
1 'polypeptide(L)'
;MTLFGRAARRERQGTPFDALIVGVGNPGSEYVGSRHNVGFEVLEILAQRKSVKLKLGRDRALVGEVHSDDYHLLLATPTTYVNNSGEAVGAVARRYGITDPSKIIVVHDELDLEPNVVRIKFGGGLAGHNGLRSIAKHLKTQEFVRVRIGVGKPPSKESGADHVLSRVPSDERKLLDTAVVVAADAVQLICDRGLDFAMQQINAL
;
A
#
# COMPACT_ATOMS: atom_id res chain seq x y z
N MET A 1 11.30 15.27 44.98
CA MET A 1 10.40 14.40 44.21
C MET A 1 10.19 15.02 42.83
N THR A 2 11.02 14.72 42.07
CA THR A 2 11.29 14.28 40.70
C THR A 2 10.51 15.00 39.58
N LEU A 3 11.10 16.12 39.15
CA LEU A 3 10.72 16.90 37.95
C LEU A 3 11.32 16.33 36.64
N PHE A 4 11.95 15.17 36.65
CA PHE A 4 12.69 14.63 35.49
C PHE A 4 11.89 13.67 34.60
N GLY A 5 10.65 13.33 34.95
CA GLY A 5 9.86 12.32 34.23
C GLY A 5 9.09 12.82 33.00
N ARG A 6 8.87 14.13 32.83
CA ARG A 6 8.03 14.67 31.75
C ARG A 6 8.79 15.18 30.52
N ALA A 7 10.04 15.63 30.69
CA ALA A 7 10.85 16.11 29.56
C ALA A 7 11.35 14.98 28.66
N ALA A 8 11.79 13.86 29.25
CA ALA A 8 12.30 12.72 28.49
C ALA A 8 11.23 11.98 27.65
N ARG A 9 9.94 12.21 27.89
CA ARG A 9 8.84 11.61 27.12
C ARG A 9 8.45 12.45 25.89
N ARG A 10 8.78 13.73 25.86
CA ARG A 10 8.54 14.63 24.71
C ARG A 10 9.62 14.52 23.63
N GLU A 11 10.85 14.19 23.97
CA GLU A 11 11.96 14.03 23.02
C GLU A 11 11.93 12.71 22.23
N ARG A 12 11.03 11.76 22.60
CA ARG A 12 10.85 10.48 21.89
C ARG A 12 9.66 10.44 20.92
N GLN A 13 8.86 11.48 20.81
CA GLN A 13 7.87 11.62 19.75
C GLN A 13 8.56 12.31 18.58
N GLY A 14 9.09 11.50 17.65
CA GLY A 14 9.58 11.97 16.36
C GLY A 14 8.48 12.75 15.61
N THR A 15 8.87 13.45 14.56
CA THR A 15 7.94 14.17 13.68
C THR A 15 6.80 13.23 13.27
N PRO A 16 5.52 13.63 13.40
CA PRO A 16 4.40 12.80 12.97
C PRO A 16 4.52 12.40 11.50
N PHE A 17 4.07 11.18 11.18
CA PHE A 17 3.97 10.75 9.79
C PHE A 17 2.81 11.43 9.09
N ASP A 18 3.04 11.88 7.86
CA ASP A 18 2.01 12.46 7.00
C ASP A 18 1.18 11.36 6.34
N ALA A 19 1.80 10.24 5.95
CA ALA A 19 1.09 9.08 5.44
C ALA A 19 1.82 7.75 5.72
N LEU A 20 1.02 6.67 5.77
CA LEU A 20 1.45 5.27 5.70
C LEU A 20 1.09 4.73 4.31
N ILE A 21 2.09 4.32 3.55
CA ILE A 21 1.91 3.71 2.24
C ILE A 21 2.10 2.21 2.38
N VAL A 22 1.07 1.44 2.03
CA VAL A 22 1.02 -0.01 2.17
C VAL A 22 0.95 -0.66 0.79
N GLY A 23 1.91 -1.50 0.45
CA GLY A 23 1.79 -2.41 -0.69
C GLY A 23 1.27 -3.77 -0.23
N VAL A 24 0.20 -4.26 -0.85
CA VAL A 24 -0.37 -5.56 -0.53
C VAL A 24 0.18 -6.63 -1.47
N GLY A 25 0.43 -7.83 -0.94
CA GLY A 25 0.93 -8.99 -1.69
C GLY A 25 1.17 -10.18 -0.77
N ASN A 26 1.54 -11.32 -1.35
CA ASN A 26 1.91 -12.53 -0.62
C ASN A 26 3.44 -12.66 -0.50
N PRO A 27 3.97 -13.03 0.67
CA PRO A 27 5.37 -13.36 0.84
C PRO A 27 5.69 -14.72 0.18
N GLY A 28 6.92 -14.88 -0.29
CA GLY A 28 7.42 -16.11 -0.89
C GLY A 28 7.81 -15.94 -2.35
N SER A 29 8.83 -16.69 -2.76
CA SER A 29 9.39 -16.64 -4.14
C SER A 29 8.39 -17.12 -5.19
N GLU A 30 7.45 -17.98 -4.83
CA GLU A 30 6.41 -18.52 -5.67
C GLU A 30 5.41 -17.45 -6.15
N TYR A 31 5.27 -16.34 -5.39
CA TYR A 31 4.35 -15.25 -5.72
C TYR A 31 5.02 -14.07 -6.42
N VAL A 32 6.35 -14.12 -6.60
CA VAL A 32 7.09 -13.06 -7.30
C VAL A 32 6.61 -12.96 -8.75
N GLY A 33 6.23 -11.75 -9.16
CA GLY A 33 5.69 -11.48 -10.50
C GLY A 33 4.25 -11.95 -10.71
N SER A 34 3.53 -12.30 -9.64
CA SER A 34 2.09 -12.54 -9.68
C SER A 34 1.30 -11.22 -9.68
N ARG A 35 0.05 -11.27 -10.18
CA ARG A 35 -0.85 -10.10 -10.18
C ARG A 35 -1.12 -9.59 -8.76
N HIS A 36 -1.16 -10.47 -7.79
CA HIS A 36 -1.42 -10.12 -6.39
C HIS A 36 -0.26 -9.40 -5.70
N ASN A 37 0.95 -9.40 -6.31
CA ASN A 37 2.14 -8.76 -5.75
C ASN A 37 2.46 -7.38 -6.34
N VAL A 38 1.60 -6.85 -7.21
CA VAL A 38 1.81 -5.49 -7.80
C VAL A 38 1.94 -4.40 -6.74
N GLY A 39 1.26 -4.54 -5.60
CA GLY A 39 1.42 -3.63 -4.47
C GLY A 39 2.84 -3.66 -3.90
N PHE A 40 3.46 -4.82 -3.78
CA PHE A 40 4.86 -4.96 -3.34
C PHE A 40 5.81 -4.29 -4.33
N GLU A 41 5.61 -4.52 -5.63
CA GLU A 41 6.43 -3.94 -6.69
C GLU A 41 6.40 -2.40 -6.68
N VAL A 42 5.23 -1.80 -6.43
CA VAL A 42 5.11 -0.34 -6.27
C VAL A 42 5.94 0.15 -5.09
N LEU A 43 5.88 -0.54 -3.95
CA LEU A 43 6.65 -0.17 -2.75
C LEU A 43 8.16 -0.29 -3.00
N GLU A 44 8.60 -1.28 -3.77
CA GLU A 44 10.01 -1.42 -4.17
C GLU A 44 10.46 -0.22 -5.02
N ILE A 45 9.66 0.19 -6.01
CA ILE A 45 9.93 1.38 -6.83
C ILE A 45 10.01 2.64 -5.95
N LEU A 46 9.05 2.84 -5.05
CA LEU A 46 9.03 4.00 -4.15
C LEU A 46 10.26 4.00 -3.23
N ALA A 47 10.60 2.86 -2.65
CA ALA A 47 11.77 2.72 -1.79
C ALA A 47 13.06 3.01 -2.57
N GLN A 48 13.18 2.51 -3.80
CA GLN A 48 14.33 2.78 -4.68
C GLN A 48 14.43 4.28 -5.03
N ARG A 49 13.34 4.91 -5.47
CA ARG A 49 13.29 6.34 -5.83
C ARG A 49 13.68 7.25 -4.67
N LYS A 50 13.32 6.84 -3.43
CA LYS A 50 13.63 7.59 -2.20
C LYS A 50 14.92 7.13 -1.52
N SER A 51 15.67 6.21 -2.12
CA SER A 51 16.90 5.63 -1.55
C SER A 51 16.71 5.06 -0.14
N VAL A 52 15.53 4.50 0.13
CA VAL A 52 15.16 3.91 1.42
C VAL A 52 15.21 2.40 1.33
N LYS A 53 15.81 1.76 2.33
CA LYS A 53 15.81 0.30 2.46
C LYS A 53 14.70 -0.16 3.38
N LEU A 54 13.80 -0.98 2.86
CA LEU A 54 12.78 -1.65 3.67
C LEU A 54 13.44 -2.72 4.55
N LYS A 55 13.17 -2.68 5.86
CA LYS A 55 13.73 -3.61 6.84
C LYS A 55 12.61 -4.30 7.60
N LEU A 56 12.83 -5.56 7.97
CA LEU A 56 11.87 -6.32 8.77
C LEU A 56 11.66 -5.64 10.13
N GLY A 57 10.44 -5.21 10.37
CA GLY A 57 9.99 -4.66 11.63
C GLY A 57 9.37 -5.72 12.56
N ARG A 58 8.98 -5.27 13.77
CA ARG A 58 8.35 -6.15 14.77
C ARG A 58 6.87 -6.48 14.43
N ASP A 59 6.26 -5.74 13.53
CA ASP A 59 4.82 -5.79 13.25
C ASP A 59 4.48 -6.67 12.03
N ARG A 60 5.35 -7.64 11.71
CA ARG A 60 5.17 -8.55 10.56
C ARG A 60 5.06 -7.77 9.24
N ALA A 61 5.87 -6.72 9.10
CA ALA A 61 6.01 -5.92 7.91
C ALA A 61 7.48 -5.54 7.67
N LEU A 62 7.86 -5.43 6.41
CA LEU A 62 9.03 -4.66 6.02
C LEU A 62 8.66 -3.19 6.06
N VAL A 63 9.44 -2.36 6.73
CA VAL A 63 9.15 -0.93 6.88
C VAL A 63 10.36 -0.09 6.52
N GLY A 64 10.09 1.11 5.99
CA GLY A 64 11.10 2.11 5.68
C GLY A 64 10.54 3.52 5.84
N GLU A 65 11.32 4.42 6.44
CA GLU A 65 10.94 5.81 6.65
C GLU A 65 11.52 6.69 5.54
N VAL A 66 10.69 7.54 4.96
CA VAL A 66 11.07 8.54 3.96
C VAL A 66 10.97 9.91 4.59
N HIS A 67 12.10 10.59 4.70
CA HIS A 67 12.15 11.98 5.15
C HIS A 67 12.47 12.89 3.96
N SER A 68 11.68 13.92 3.79
CA SER A 68 11.97 15.05 2.89
C SER A 68 11.63 16.35 3.61
N ASP A 69 11.94 17.49 2.98
CA ASP A 69 11.58 18.79 3.53
C ASP A 69 10.06 19.00 3.56
N ASP A 70 9.32 18.33 2.67
CA ASP A 70 7.89 18.52 2.47
C ASP A 70 7.02 17.47 3.21
N TYR A 71 7.57 16.28 3.51
CA TYR A 71 6.79 15.19 4.13
C TYR A 71 7.63 14.14 4.84
N HIS A 72 7.00 13.48 5.80
CA HIS A 72 7.52 12.31 6.50
C HIS A 72 6.58 11.10 6.25
N LEU A 73 7.04 10.12 5.47
CA LEU A 73 6.23 8.97 5.07
C LEU A 73 6.76 7.68 5.67
N LEU A 74 5.86 6.75 5.92
CA LEU A 74 6.18 5.38 6.27
C LEU A 74 5.77 4.44 5.13
N LEU A 75 6.72 3.71 4.56
CA LEU A 75 6.47 2.63 3.61
C LEU A 75 6.34 1.32 4.38
N ALA A 76 5.35 0.50 4.07
CA ALA A 76 5.15 -0.79 4.72
C ALA A 76 4.69 -1.88 3.76
N THR A 77 5.39 -3.01 3.76
CA THR A 77 5.03 -4.22 3.02
C THR A 77 4.76 -5.33 4.03
N PRO A 78 3.48 -5.75 4.23
CA PRO A 78 3.16 -6.86 5.11
C PRO A 78 3.93 -8.13 4.73
N THR A 79 4.44 -8.87 5.72
CA THR A 79 5.06 -10.20 5.53
C THR A 79 4.10 -11.32 5.87
N THR A 80 2.83 -11.01 6.04
CA THR A 80 1.72 -11.95 6.15
C THR A 80 1.16 -12.29 4.78
N TYR A 81 0.43 -13.40 4.65
CA TYR A 81 -0.41 -13.60 3.47
C TYR A 81 -1.45 -12.48 3.35
N VAL A 82 -1.89 -12.21 2.11
CA VAL A 82 -2.81 -11.10 1.79
C VAL A 82 -4.04 -11.08 2.69
N ASN A 83 -4.68 -12.22 2.92
CA ASN A 83 -5.87 -12.33 3.78
C ASN A 83 -5.64 -11.92 5.25
N ASN A 84 -4.40 -11.79 5.68
CA ASN A 84 -3.98 -11.36 7.01
C ASN A 84 -3.25 -10.00 7.03
N SER A 85 -3.21 -9.28 5.91
CA SER A 85 -2.50 -7.99 5.80
C SER A 85 -2.92 -6.98 6.85
N GLY A 86 -4.19 -7.00 7.27
CA GLY A 86 -4.71 -6.09 8.29
C GLY A 86 -4.06 -6.24 9.66
N GLU A 87 -3.57 -7.44 10.03
CA GLU A 87 -2.84 -7.65 11.29
C GLU A 87 -1.57 -6.80 11.31
N ALA A 88 -0.79 -6.86 10.23
CA ALA A 88 0.44 -6.09 10.09
C ALA A 88 0.14 -4.59 9.96
N VAL A 89 -0.77 -4.19 9.08
CA VAL A 89 -1.12 -2.78 8.83
C VAL A 89 -1.64 -2.11 10.10
N GLY A 90 -2.56 -2.75 10.81
CA GLY A 90 -3.09 -2.22 12.08
C GLY A 90 -2.03 -2.12 13.19
N ALA A 91 -1.07 -3.06 13.23
CA ALA A 91 0.03 -3.01 14.18
C ALA A 91 1.01 -1.88 13.85
N VAL A 92 1.39 -1.74 12.56
CA VAL A 92 2.25 -0.64 12.08
C VAL A 92 1.59 0.70 12.34
N ALA A 93 0.34 0.90 11.96
CA ALA A 93 -0.38 2.16 12.17
C ALA A 93 -0.39 2.57 13.65
N ARG A 94 -0.70 1.64 14.56
CA ARG A 94 -0.67 1.91 16.01
C ARG A 94 0.73 2.23 16.52
N ARG A 95 1.76 1.48 16.10
CA ARG A 95 3.14 1.68 16.54
C ARG A 95 3.67 3.06 16.16
N TYR A 96 3.38 3.50 14.95
CA TYR A 96 3.87 4.76 14.40
C TYR A 96 2.90 5.94 14.63
N GLY A 97 1.82 5.72 15.40
CA GLY A 97 0.88 6.78 15.79
C GLY A 97 0.01 7.31 14.65
N ILE A 98 -0.17 6.51 13.59
CA ILE A 98 -1.01 6.88 12.44
C ILE A 98 -2.45 6.45 12.78
N THR A 99 -3.18 7.35 13.41
CA THR A 99 -4.55 7.09 13.91
C THR A 99 -5.64 7.51 12.94
N ASP A 100 -5.31 8.37 11.98
CA ASP A 100 -6.22 8.85 10.94
C ASP A 100 -6.16 7.89 9.72
N PRO A 101 -7.23 7.13 9.42
CA PRO A 101 -7.23 6.21 8.29
C PRO A 101 -7.09 6.90 6.94
N SER A 102 -7.47 8.17 6.81
CA SER A 102 -7.30 8.95 5.58
C SER A 102 -5.84 9.14 5.17
N LYS A 103 -4.93 9.01 6.14
CA LYS A 103 -3.47 9.01 5.93
C LYS A 103 -2.90 7.66 5.52
N ILE A 104 -3.73 6.63 5.36
CA ILE A 104 -3.31 5.30 4.93
C ILE A 104 -3.61 5.14 3.44
N ILE A 105 -2.56 4.88 2.66
CA ILE A 105 -2.65 4.65 1.21
C ILE A 105 -2.33 3.18 0.95
N VAL A 106 -3.31 2.42 0.47
CA VAL A 106 -3.16 1.00 0.16
C VAL A 106 -3.06 0.81 -1.34
N VAL A 107 -1.96 0.21 -1.79
CA VAL A 107 -1.71 -0.15 -3.19
C VAL A 107 -2.00 -1.63 -3.38
N HIS A 108 -2.87 -1.96 -4.33
CA HIS A 108 -3.34 -3.33 -4.53
C HIS A 108 -3.79 -3.60 -5.97
N ASP A 109 -3.88 -4.88 -6.32
CA ASP A 109 -4.51 -5.35 -7.56
C ASP A 109 -6.04 -5.18 -7.54
N GLU A 110 -6.61 -4.93 -8.72
CA GLU A 110 -8.05 -4.74 -8.89
C GLU A 110 -8.57 -5.49 -10.11
N LEU A 111 -9.44 -6.47 -9.86
CA LEU A 111 -10.03 -7.31 -10.89
C LEU A 111 -11.04 -6.56 -11.79
N ASP A 112 -11.68 -5.53 -11.26
CA ASP A 112 -12.70 -4.75 -11.98
C ASP A 112 -12.12 -3.68 -12.91
N LEU A 113 -10.79 -3.56 -12.97
CA LEU A 113 -10.07 -2.68 -13.89
C LEU A 113 -9.29 -3.50 -14.92
N GLU A 114 -9.32 -3.03 -16.16
CA GLU A 114 -8.52 -3.62 -17.24
C GLU A 114 -7.02 -3.51 -16.94
N PRO A 115 -6.19 -4.45 -17.44
CA PRO A 115 -4.75 -4.35 -17.34
C PRO A 115 -4.23 -2.99 -17.84
N ASN A 116 -3.19 -2.45 -17.19
CA ASN A 116 -2.63 -1.11 -17.45
C ASN A 116 -3.49 0.08 -16.96
N VAL A 117 -4.66 -0.13 -16.39
CA VAL A 117 -5.46 0.95 -15.81
C VAL A 117 -5.13 1.14 -14.35
N VAL A 118 -4.83 2.38 -13.95
CA VAL A 118 -4.63 2.76 -12.54
C VAL A 118 -5.72 3.75 -12.13
N ARG A 119 -6.31 3.57 -10.96
CA ARG A 119 -7.32 4.46 -10.40
C ARG A 119 -7.07 4.70 -8.92
N ILE A 120 -7.30 5.92 -8.48
CA ILE A 120 -7.29 6.29 -7.07
C ILE A 120 -8.72 6.38 -6.57
N LYS A 121 -8.97 5.87 -5.37
CA LYS A 121 -10.27 5.94 -4.70
C LYS A 121 -10.11 6.14 -3.21
N PHE A 122 -10.96 6.95 -2.62
CA PHE A 122 -11.11 7.06 -1.17
C PHE A 122 -12.34 6.27 -0.72
N GLY A 123 -12.18 5.46 0.31
CA GLY A 123 -13.29 4.71 0.92
C GLY A 123 -14.05 3.76 -0.01
N GLY A 124 -15.24 3.36 0.40
CA GLY A 124 -16.19 2.56 -0.37
C GLY A 124 -15.89 1.06 -0.45
N GLY A 125 -16.69 0.31 -1.20
CA GLY A 125 -16.70 -1.16 -1.26
C GLY A 125 -15.33 -1.77 -1.62
N LEU A 126 -15.06 -2.98 -1.15
CA LEU A 126 -13.74 -3.64 -1.17
C LEU A 126 -13.58 -4.62 -2.35
N ALA A 127 -14.52 -4.65 -3.30
CA ALA A 127 -14.50 -5.47 -4.52
C ALA A 127 -14.14 -6.97 -4.28
N GLY A 128 -14.46 -7.50 -3.12
CA GLY A 128 -14.12 -8.89 -2.79
C GLY A 128 -12.65 -9.14 -2.41
N HIS A 129 -11.78 -8.13 -2.45
CA HIS A 129 -10.35 -8.28 -2.19
C HIS A 129 -10.07 -8.63 -0.72
N ASN A 130 -9.53 -9.83 -0.47
CA ASN A 130 -9.32 -10.36 0.88
C ASN A 130 -8.37 -9.51 1.73
N GLY A 131 -7.32 -8.96 1.14
CA GLY A 131 -6.39 -8.06 1.81
C GLY A 131 -7.06 -6.78 2.29
N LEU A 132 -7.86 -6.15 1.44
CA LEU A 132 -8.63 -4.95 1.83
C LEU A 132 -9.64 -5.26 2.92
N ARG A 133 -10.33 -6.42 2.87
CA ARG A 133 -11.23 -6.87 3.94
C ARG A 133 -10.49 -7.02 5.27
N SER A 134 -9.31 -7.63 5.23
CA SER A 134 -8.46 -7.77 6.42
C SER A 134 -8.04 -6.40 6.97
N ILE A 135 -7.58 -5.48 6.12
CA ILE A 135 -7.18 -4.12 6.51
C ILE A 135 -8.37 -3.37 7.12
N ALA A 136 -9.52 -3.34 6.44
CA ALA A 136 -10.72 -2.66 6.91
C ALA A 136 -11.20 -3.19 8.28
N LYS A 137 -11.14 -4.51 8.49
CA LYS A 137 -11.46 -5.14 9.78
C LYS A 137 -10.55 -4.63 10.91
N HIS A 138 -9.23 -4.53 10.67
CA HIS A 138 -8.26 -4.15 11.71
C HIS A 138 -8.21 -2.64 11.96
N LEU A 139 -8.46 -1.84 10.93
CA LEU A 139 -8.62 -0.38 11.04
C LEU A 139 -10.01 0.02 11.53
N LYS A 140 -10.99 -0.90 11.52
CA LYS A 140 -12.41 -0.68 11.84
C LYS A 140 -13.10 0.36 10.96
N THR A 141 -12.61 0.54 9.73
CA THR A 141 -13.14 1.47 8.74
C THR A 141 -12.72 1.07 7.33
N GLN A 142 -13.45 1.55 6.34
CA GLN A 142 -13.10 1.47 4.92
C GLN A 142 -12.62 2.82 4.36
N GLU A 143 -12.56 3.86 5.20
CA GLU A 143 -12.22 5.23 4.83
C GLU A 143 -10.69 5.42 4.79
N PHE A 144 -10.04 4.73 3.85
CA PHE A 144 -8.62 4.88 3.52
C PHE A 144 -8.44 5.03 2.01
N VAL A 145 -7.32 5.61 1.62
CA VAL A 145 -6.98 5.82 0.20
C VAL A 145 -6.54 4.50 -0.43
N ARG A 146 -6.97 4.25 -1.66
CA ARG A 146 -6.58 3.09 -2.46
C ARG A 146 -6.02 3.51 -3.81
N VAL A 147 -4.84 3.01 -4.14
CA VAL A 147 -4.29 3.03 -5.49
C VAL A 147 -4.52 1.64 -6.08
N ARG A 148 -5.43 1.58 -7.04
CA ARG A 148 -5.95 0.36 -7.63
C ARG A 148 -5.27 0.11 -8.96
N ILE A 149 -4.62 -1.04 -9.10
CA ILE A 149 -3.91 -1.44 -10.32
C ILE A 149 -4.72 -2.53 -11.01
N GLY A 150 -5.22 -2.25 -12.20
CA GLY A 150 -6.00 -3.18 -12.99
C GLY A 150 -5.19 -4.41 -13.40
N VAL A 151 -5.78 -5.58 -13.16
CA VAL A 151 -5.21 -6.88 -13.54
C VAL A 151 -6.19 -7.72 -14.36
N GLY A 152 -7.34 -7.14 -14.72
CA GLY A 152 -8.38 -7.80 -15.48
C GLY A 152 -9.15 -8.86 -14.71
N LYS A 153 -10.30 -9.24 -15.24
CA LYS A 153 -11.16 -10.27 -14.67
C LYS A 153 -10.65 -11.66 -15.03
N PRO A 154 -10.72 -12.62 -14.09
CA PRO A 154 -10.51 -14.02 -14.41
C PRO A 154 -11.59 -14.53 -15.37
N PRO A 155 -11.32 -15.62 -16.14
CA PRO A 155 -12.30 -16.21 -17.05
C PRO A 155 -13.57 -16.68 -16.33
N SER A 156 -13.47 -17.10 -15.07
CA SER A 156 -14.60 -17.47 -14.21
C SER A 156 -14.36 -17.03 -12.77
N LYS A 157 -15.41 -17.03 -11.95
CA LYS A 157 -15.28 -16.69 -10.51
C LYS A 157 -14.43 -17.70 -9.74
N GLU A 158 -14.53 -18.97 -10.13
CA GLU A 158 -13.80 -20.07 -9.51
C GLU A 158 -12.29 -19.95 -9.73
N SER A 159 -11.87 -19.37 -10.87
CA SER A 159 -10.46 -19.16 -11.22
C SER A 159 -9.86 -17.87 -10.64
N GLY A 160 -10.62 -17.13 -9.84
CA GLY A 160 -10.18 -15.82 -9.31
C GLY A 160 -8.91 -15.89 -8.48
N ALA A 161 -8.80 -16.89 -7.60
CA ALA A 161 -7.60 -17.06 -6.78
C ALA A 161 -6.39 -17.44 -7.65
N ASP A 162 -6.54 -18.40 -8.57
CA ASP A 162 -5.47 -18.83 -9.47
C ASP A 162 -5.01 -17.70 -10.38
N HIS A 163 -5.94 -16.85 -10.85
CA HIS A 163 -5.63 -15.70 -11.69
C HIS A 163 -4.70 -14.71 -10.99
N VAL A 164 -4.99 -14.33 -9.74
CA VAL A 164 -4.17 -13.34 -9.03
C VAL A 164 -2.89 -13.93 -8.45
N LEU A 165 -2.85 -15.22 -8.13
CA LEU A 165 -1.70 -15.90 -7.55
C LEU A 165 -0.69 -16.39 -8.60
N SER A 166 -1.13 -16.60 -9.84
CA SER A 166 -0.25 -17.07 -10.90
C SER A 166 0.66 -15.96 -11.42
N ARG A 167 1.83 -16.39 -11.92
CA ARG A 167 2.77 -15.50 -12.60
C ARG A 167 2.13 -14.91 -13.85
N VAL A 168 2.33 -13.61 -14.06
CA VAL A 168 1.82 -12.90 -15.23
C VAL A 168 2.56 -13.34 -16.49
N PRO A 169 1.85 -13.69 -17.60
CA PRO A 169 2.47 -13.97 -18.90
C PRO A 169 3.28 -12.79 -19.42
N SER A 170 4.30 -13.06 -20.24
CA SER A 170 5.30 -12.07 -20.66
C SER A 170 4.73 -10.92 -21.50
N ASP A 171 3.69 -11.15 -22.26
CA ASP A 171 2.97 -10.14 -23.05
C ASP A 171 2.15 -9.20 -22.17
N GLU A 172 1.43 -9.74 -21.20
CA GLU A 172 0.69 -8.96 -20.22
C GLU A 172 1.60 -8.27 -19.20
N ARG A 173 2.76 -8.86 -18.88
CA ARG A 173 3.73 -8.32 -17.93
C ARG A 173 4.18 -6.90 -18.30
N LYS A 174 4.40 -6.60 -19.58
CA LYS A 174 4.81 -5.26 -20.04
C LYS A 174 3.76 -4.18 -19.72
N LEU A 175 2.48 -4.52 -19.86
CA LEU A 175 1.39 -3.62 -19.51
C LEU A 175 1.35 -3.39 -18.00
N LEU A 176 1.54 -4.46 -17.23
CA LEU A 176 1.52 -4.40 -15.78
C LEU A 176 2.73 -3.65 -15.23
N ASP A 177 3.92 -3.80 -15.83
CA ASP A 177 5.11 -3.01 -15.47
C ASP A 177 4.86 -1.50 -15.62
N THR A 178 4.19 -1.11 -16.70
CA THR A 178 3.80 0.29 -16.91
C THR A 178 2.82 0.75 -15.84
N ALA A 179 1.79 -0.06 -15.53
CA ALA A 179 0.80 0.26 -14.50
C ALA A 179 1.44 0.40 -13.10
N VAL A 180 2.41 -0.45 -12.77
CA VAL A 180 3.16 -0.39 -11.51
C VAL A 180 3.93 0.94 -11.38
N VAL A 181 4.57 1.40 -12.47
CA VAL A 181 5.24 2.70 -12.50
C VAL A 181 4.24 3.85 -12.34
N VAL A 182 3.13 3.82 -13.08
CA VAL A 182 2.05 4.82 -12.96
C VAL A 182 1.45 4.84 -11.55
N ALA A 183 1.30 3.67 -10.91
CA ALA A 183 0.82 3.60 -9.54
C ALA A 183 1.82 4.20 -8.53
N ALA A 184 3.13 4.03 -8.75
CA ALA A 184 4.14 4.72 -7.95
C ALA A 184 4.09 6.25 -8.15
N ASP A 185 3.88 6.71 -9.38
CA ASP A 185 3.67 8.14 -9.69
C ASP A 185 2.39 8.66 -9.03
N ALA A 186 1.31 7.86 -9.02
CA ALA A 186 0.06 8.20 -8.36
C ALA A 186 0.25 8.40 -6.84
N VAL A 187 0.97 7.49 -6.17
CA VAL A 187 1.31 7.65 -4.74
C VAL A 187 2.13 8.91 -4.51
N GLN A 188 3.15 9.15 -5.34
CA GLN A 188 3.98 10.36 -5.23
C GLN A 188 3.12 11.62 -5.40
N LEU A 189 2.21 11.62 -6.39
CA LEU A 189 1.32 12.75 -6.65
C LEU A 189 0.36 13.03 -5.49
N ILE A 190 -0.14 11.97 -4.82
CA ILE A 190 -0.95 12.14 -3.59
C ILE A 190 -0.14 12.85 -2.51
N CYS A 191 1.12 12.45 -2.30
CA CYS A 191 1.99 13.04 -1.28
C CYS A 191 2.36 14.50 -1.61
N ASP A 192 2.64 14.81 -2.88
CA ASP A 192 3.13 16.12 -3.31
C ASP A 192 2.00 17.15 -3.49
N ARG A 193 0.81 16.73 -3.95
CA ARG A 193 -0.25 17.63 -4.39
C ARG A 193 -1.61 17.37 -3.73
N GLY A 194 -1.68 16.36 -2.88
CA GLY A 194 -2.91 15.96 -2.20
C GLY A 194 -3.81 15.02 -3.01
N LEU A 195 -4.76 14.41 -2.30
CA LEU A 195 -5.60 13.33 -2.83
C LEU A 195 -6.50 13.79 -3.98
N ASP A 196 -7.20 14.91 -3.84
CA ASP A 196 -8.20 15.36 -4.82
C ASP A 196 -7.54 15.67 -6.17
N PHE A 197 -6.39 16.35 -6.15
CA PHE A 197 -5.62 16.63 -7.35
C PHE A 197 -5.12 15.34 -8.02
N ALA A 198 -4.57 14.43 -7.23
CA ALA A 198 -4.08 13.15 -7.74
C ALA A 198 -5.22 12.31 -8.35
N MET A 199 -6.39 12.27 -7.70
CA MET A 199 -7.57 11.59 -8.24
C MET A 199 -8.01 12.18 -9.58
N GLN A 200 -8.03 13.50 -9.70
CA GLN A 200 -8.40 14.17 -10.95
C GLN A 200 -7.44 13.81 -12.09
N GLN A 201 -6.14 13.81 -11.83
CA GLN A 201 -5.14 13.53 -12.87
C GLN A 201 -5.10 12.04 -13.25
N ILE A 202 -4.99 11.16 -12.27
CA ILE A 202 -4.80 9.71 -12.51
C ILE A 202 -6.08 9.05 -13.04
N ASN A 203 -7.25 9.45 -12.53
CA ASN A 203 -8.51 8.85 -12.97
C ASN A 203 -8.98 9.35 -14.34
N ALA A 204 -8.33 10.36 -14.92
CA ALA A 204 -8.58 10.84 -16.28
C ALA A 204 -7.75 10.09 -17.35
N LEU A 205 -6.69 9.38 -16.95
CA LEU A 205 -5.90 8.52 -17.85
C LEU A 205 -6.69 7.28 -18.27
#